data_115ea6509219377f41dd9443dab1ab38
#
_entry.id   115ea6509219377f41dd9443dab1ab38
#
_cell.length_a   1.000
_cell.length_b   1.000
_cell.length_c   1.000
_cell.angle_alpha   90.00
_cell.angle_beta   90.00
_cell.angle_gamma   90.00
#
_symmetry.space_group_name_H-M   'P 1'
#
loop_
_entity.id
_entity.type
_entity.pdbx_description
1 polymer ?
#
loop_
_entity_poly.entity_id
_entity_poly.type
_entity_poly.pdbx_seq_one_letter_code
_entity_poly.pdbx_strand_id
1 'polypeptide(L)'
;MKHAFENLVGDVHAALQAGEQFTLGYSAEQSQFVRFNHAKVRQAGEVSQACAQLRLVRDGRQAEQQVTLSGDAQLDRQRLNVALEQLRQTLPLLALDPYLRLDENAWHSHSLQEHPLPALNEVLPLLEREAGDLDLVGIYAAGPVCRGFASSFGAFGWHQANSFNVDWSLFHANGQAVKANYAGQAWSADDFTARLRQAREQLGFLGRPAVTLKPGTYRAYLAPAAMDEVAGMLCWGGFSAQALATGNSALQRLYNGDARLSPLVSFTEQVSGSLSPAFSDEGAPRLDVPLIQQGEARQRLISARSAAEFELQANGADGYESPCALSLAPGNLASAQILERLGTGLYISNLWYLNYSDLPAARMTGLTRFATFWVEDGQIQGPVSTMRFDDSLYSLLGSQLEDLTQEREMILSTSTYGQRSTGSSHLPGALVKGLTLTL
;
A
#
# COMPACT_ATOMS: atom_id res chain seq x y z
N MET A 1 11.41 -12.30 18.69
CA MET A 1 10.63 -12.79 17.55
C MET A 1 11.49 -13.63 16.60
N LYS A 2 12.64 -13.15 16.06
CA LYS A 2 13.49 -13.92 15.12
C LYS A 2 13.87 -15.30 15.65
N HIS A 3 14.42 -15.38 16.89
CA HIS A 3 14.80 -16.67 17.49
C HIS A 3 13.62 -17.63 17.68
N ALA A 4 12.42 -17.12 17.98
CA ALA A 4 11.22 -17.96 18.02
C ALA A 4 10.92 -18.53 16.62
N PHE A 5 11.00 -17.72 15.56
CA PHE A 5 10.83 -18.21 14.19
C PHE A 5 11.88 -19.24 13.80
N GLU A 6 13.16 -19.04 14.12
CA GLU A 6 14.24 -20.00 13.87
C GLU A 6 13.95 -21.37 14.52
N ASN A 7 13.43 -21.37 15.75
CA ASN A 7 13.05 -22.60 16.45
C ASN A 7 11.87 -23.29 15.74
N LEU A 8 10.83 -22.55 15.32
CA LEU A 8 9.70 -23.12 14.58
C LEU A 8 10.13 -23.75 13.25
N VAL A 9 11.05 -23.11 12.54
CA VAL A 9 11.63 -23.67 11.29
C VAL A 9 12.34 -25.00 11.58
N GLY A 10 13.16 -25.05 12.65
CA GLY A 10 13.82 -26.28 13.08
C GLY A 10 12.85 -27.40 13.45
N ASP A 11 11.77 -27.06 14.15
CA ASP A 11 10.72 -28.00 14.56
C ASP A 11 9.97 -28.60 13.37
N VAL A 12 9.58 -27.76 12.39
CA VAL A 12 8.93 -28.23 11.16
C VAL A 12 9.87 -29.11 10.36
N HIS A 13 11.14 -28.68 10.20
CA HIS A 13 12.14 -29.44 9.44
C HIS A 13 12.37 -30.84 10.05
N ALA A 14 12.44 -30.93 11.39
CA ALA A 14 12.63 -32.20 12.10
C ALA A 14 11.40 -33.15 12.00
N ALA A 15 10.22 -32.59 11.75
CA ALA A 15 8.97 -33.34 11.65
C ALA A 15 8.63 -33.79 10.22
N LEU A 16 9.40 -33.41 9.19
CA LEU A 16 9.15 -33.78 7.80
C LEU A 16 9.33 -35.30 7.57
N GLN A 17 8.49 -35.81 6.70
CA GLN A 17 8.59 -37.17 6.18
C GLN A 17 9.29 -37.23 4.80
N ALA A 18 9.72 -38.39 4.37
CA ALA A 18 10.35 -38.54 3.06
C ALA A 18 9.41 -38.08 1.92
N GLY A 19 9.94 -37.24 1.02
CA GLY A 19 9.21 -36.68 -0.11
C GLY A 19 8.35 -35.46 0.22
N GLU A 20 8.32 -35.01 1.49
CA GLU A 20 7.66 -33.79 1.87
C GLU A 20 8.58 -32.57 1.72
N GLN A 21 8.00 -31.45 1.29
CA GLN A 21 8.62 -30.14 1.21
C GLN A 21 7.72 -29.15 1.92
N PHE A 22 8.31 -28.12 2.53
CA PHE A 22 7.53 -27.07 3.19
C PHE A 22 8.01 -25.68 2.84
N THR A 23 7.10 -24.72 2.98
CA THR A 23 7.43 -23.32 3.23
C THR A 23 6.75 -22.88 4.53
N LEU A 24 7.43 -22.02 5.29
CA LEU A 24 6.91 -21.44 6.52
C LEU A 24 7.06 -19.93 6.45
N GLY A 25 5.92 -19.24 6.27
CA GLY A 25 5.80 -17.81 6.45
C GLY A 25 5.60 -17.44 7.91
N TYR A 26 6.12 -16.31 8.34
CA TYR A 26 5.93 -15.76 9.68
C TYR A 26 5.56 -14.30 9.60
N SER A 27 4.51 -13.90 10.28
CA SER A 27 4.12 -12.50 10.41
C SER A 27 3.82 -12.16 11.87
N ALA A 28 4.37 -11.05 12.34
CA ALA A 28 4.15 -10.57 13.69
C ALA A 28 4.17 -9.05 13.76
N GLU A 29 3.52 -8.53 14.79
CA GLU A 29 3.61 -7.12 15.18
C GLU A 29 3.62 -6.95 16.71
N GLN A 30 4.28 -5.88 17.14
CA GLN A 30 4.09 -5.28 18.47
C GLN A 30 3.77 -3.82 18.24
N SER A 31 2.50 -3.47 18.40
CA SER A 31 2.01 -2.16 18.01
C SER A 31 1.30 -1.47 19.15
N GLN A 32 1.59 -0.17 19.30
CA GLN A 32 0.80 0.74 20.12
C GLN A 32 -0.26 1.38 19.24
N PHE A 33 -1.50 1.43 19.73
CA PHE A 33 -2.63 2.07 19.07
C PHE A 33 -3.24 3.13 19.99
N VAL A 34 -3.53 4.29 19.40
CA VAL A 34 -4.32 5.33 20.06
C VAL A 34 -5.36 5.83 19.08
N ARG A 35 -6.64 5.73 19.47
CA ARG A 35 -7.76 6.31 18.73
C ARG A 35 -8.14 7.63 19.37
N PHE A 36 -8.38 8.61 18.54
CA PHE A 36 -8.77 9.96 18.93
C PHE A 36 -10.22 10.24 18.53
N ASN A 37 -10.90 11.02 19.35
CA ASN A 37 -12.19 11.63 19.06
C ASN A 37 -12.25 13.00 19.73
N HIS A 38 -12.60 14.05 19.00
CA HIS A 38 -12.50 15.44 19.43
C HIS A 38 -11.12 15.77 20.04
N ALA A 39 -10.06 15.38 19.31
CA ALA A 39 -8.67 15.50 19.71
C ALA A 39 -8.27 14.88 21.07
N LYS A 40 -9.17 14.10 21.68
CA LYS A 40 -8.93 13.40 22.95
C LYS A 40 -8.73 11.92 22.71
N VAL A 41 -7.91 11.30 23.56
CA VAL A 41 -7.76 9.85 23.56
C VAL A 41 -9.09 9.18 23.87
N ARG A 42 -9.62 8.46 22.89
CA ARG A 42 -10.83 7.64 23.02
C ARG A 42 -10.52 6.25 23.51
N GLN A 43 -9.42 5.69 22.99
CA GLN A 43 -8.97 4.33 23.30
C GLN A 43 -7.44 4.29 23.07
N ALA A 44 -6.72 3.68 23.99
CA ALA A 44 -5.33 3.34 23.83
C ALA A 44 -5.14 1.85 24.15
N GLY A 45 -4.19 1.23 23.49
CA GLY A 45 -3.88 -0.19 23.71
C GLY A 45 -2.61 -0.62 22.98
N GLU A 46 -2.16 -1.80 23.37
CA GLU A 46 -1.05 -2.49 22.72
C GLU A 46 -1.53 -3.81 22.14
N VAL A 47 -1.00 -4.15 20.97
CA VAL A 47 -1.26 -5.42 20.30
C VAL A 47 0.07 -6.12 20.11
N SER A 48 0.16 -7.34 20.61
CA SER A 48 1.27 -8.26 20.33
C SER A 48 0.68 -9.54 19.78
N GLN A 49 0.97 -9.81 18.50
CA GLN A 49 0.44 -10.99 17.83
C GLN A 49 1.44 -11.55 16.84
N ALA A 50 1.35 -12.85 16.61
CA ALA A 50 2.15 -13.55 15.63
C ALA A 50 1.35 -14.71 15.01
N CYS A 51 1.59 -14.98 13.74
CA CYS A 51 1.09 -16.18 13.08
C CYS A 51 2.14 -16.77 12.13
N ALA A 52 2.02 -18.07 11.91
CA ALA A 52 2.80 -18.81 10.94
C ALA A 52 1.88 -19.33 9.85
N GLN A 53 2.30 -19.22 8.58
CA GLN A 53 1.65 -19.82 7.43
C GLN A 53 2.47 -21.04 7.02
N LEU A 54 1.98 -22.23 7.35
CA LEU A 54 2.62 -23.49 6.99
C LEU A 54 2.02 -24.01 5.68
N ARG A 55 2.86 -24.19 4.67
CA ARG A 55 2.52 -24.86 3.41
C ARG A 55 3.27 -26.19 3.35
N LEU A 56 2.56 -27.24 3.07
CA LEU A 56 3.12 -28.58 2.83
C LEU A 56 2.92 -28.96 1.37
N VAL A 57 3.99 -29.47 0.76
CA VAL A 57 4.01 -29.92 -0.64
C VAL A 57 4.48 -31.35 -0.71
N ARG A 58 3.77 -32.19 -1.48
CA ARG A 58 4.15 -33.59 -1.75
C ARG A 58 3.45 -34.06 -3.03
N ASP A 59 4.18 -34.77 -3.88
CA ASP A 59 3.66 -35.45 -5.08
C ASP A 59 2.84 -34.49 -5.99
N GLY A 60 3.32 -33.26 -6.21
CA GLY A 60 2.66 -32.27 -7.06
C GLY A 60 1.37 -31.68 -6.49
N ARG A 61 1.13 -31.87 -5.20
CA ARG A 61 0.01 -31.27 -4.44
C ARG A 61 0.52 -30.34 -3.37
N GLN A 62 -0.27 -29.34 -3.03
CA GLN A 62 0.03 -28.42 -1.95
C GLN A 62 -1.21 -28.14 -1.10
N ALA A 63 -1.00 -27.93 0.19
CA ALA A 63 -2.00 -27.45 1.12
C ALA A 63 -1.33 -26.50 2.11
N GLU A 64 -2.07 -25.52 2.61
CA GLU A 64 -1.56 -24.53 3.55
C GLU A 64 -2.52 -24.31 4.71
N GLN A 65 -1.96 -23.92 5.85
CA GLN A 65 -2.72 -23.61 7.05
C GLN A 65 -2.04 -22.49 7.82
N GLN A 66 -2.84 -21.52 8.24
CA GLN A 66 -2.40 -20.48 9.16
C GLN A 66 -2.54 -20.95 10.61
N VAL A 67 -1.50 -20.73 11.40
CA VAL A 67 -1.42 -21.08 12.82
C VAL A 67 -1.18 -19.81 13.63
N THR A 68 -2.08 -19.48 14.54
CA THR A 68 -1.85 -18.41 15.51
C THR A 68 -0.87 -18.85 16.58
N LEU A 69 0.18 -18.07 16.78
CA LEU A 69 1.24 -18.33 17.74
C LEU A 69 0.94 -17.66 19.08
N SER A 70 1.31 -18.34 20.17
CA SER A 70 1.11 -17.86 21.54
C SER A 70 2.34 -17.15 22.12
N GLY A 71 3.51 -17.43 21.54
CA GLY A 71 4.81 -17.05 22.08
C GLY A 71 5.40 -18.07 23.09
N ASP A 72 4.63 -19.09 23.47
CA ASP A 72 5.14 -20.26 24.20
C ASP A 72 5.67 -21.29 23.23
N ALA A 73 6.96 -21.58 23.30
CA ALA A 73 7.65 -22.43 22.34
C ALA A 73 7.10 -23.87 22.29
N GLN A 74 6.67 -24.43 23.43
CA GLN A 74 6.16 -25.78 23.49
C GLN A 74 4.75 -25.87 22.87
N LEU A 75 3.89 -24.93 23.22
CA LEU A 75 2.53 -24.84 22.67
C LEU A 75 2.54 -24.54 21.18
N ASP A 76 3.42 -23.65 20.72
CA ASP A 76 3.51 -23.28 19.30
C ASP A 76 4.04 -24.43 18.45
N ARG A 77 5.05 -25.19 18.95
CA ARG A 77 5.49 -26.46 18.33
C ARG A 77 4.33 -27.45 18.22
N GLN A 78 3.56 -27.63 19.30
CA GLN A 78 2.42 -28.55 19.30
C GLN A 78 1.37 -28.14 18.26
N ARG A 79 1.05 -26.85 18.16
CA ARG A 79 0.10 -26.32 17.16
C ARG A 79 0.58 -26.57 15.73
N LEU A 80 1.87 -26.31 15.45
CA LEU A 80 2.45 -26.58 14.12
C LEU A 80 2.45 -28.07 13.77
N ASN A 81 2.75 -28.96 14.72
CA ASN A 81 2.67 -30.39 14.51
C ASN A 81 1.24 -30.85 14.18
N VAL A 82 0.23 -30.32 14.89
CA VAL A 82 -1.17 -30.58 14.59
C VAL A 82 -1.54 -30.09 13.17
N ALA A 83 -1.12 -28.88 12.81
CA ALA A 83 -1.33 -28.35 11.46
C ALA A 83 -0.66 -29.22 10.40
N LEU A 84 0.57 -29.66 10.62
CA LEU A 84 1.30 -30.54 9.70
C LEU A 84 0.56 -31.87 9.47
N GLU A 85 0.06 -32.52 10.54
CA GLU A 85 -0.74 -33.73 10.41
C GLU A 85 -2.06 -33.50 9.66
N GLN A 86 -2.73 -32.37 9.89
CA GLN A 86 -3.95 -32.02 9.15
C GLN A 86 -3.66 -31.80 7.66
N LEU A 87 -2.55 -31.14 7.32
CA LEU A 87 -2.12 -30.95 5.95
C LEU A 87 -1.81 -32.27 5.26
N ARG A 88 -1.14 -33.23 5.95
CA ARG A 88 -0.89 -34.60 5.46
C ARG A 88 -2.17 -35.35 5.10
N GLN A 89 -3.20 -35.17 5.93
CA GLN A 89 -4.51 -35.80 5.67
C GLN A 89 -5.25 -35.11 4.50
N THR A 90 -5.03 -33.82 4.30
CA THR A 90 -5.69 -33.04 3.25
C THR A 90 -5.06 -33.25 1.88
N LEU A 91 -3.74 -33.30 1.79
CA LEU A 91 -3.00 -33.39 0.52
C LEU A 91 -3.51 -34.48 -0.45
N PRO A 92 -3.77 -35.75 -0.04
CA PRO A 92 -4.25 -36.78 -0.95
C PRO A 92 -5.62 -36.47 -1.57
N LEU A 93 -6.40 -35.60 -0.96
CA LEU A 93 -7.75 -35.22 -1.41
C LEU A 93 -7.73 -34.07 -2.47
N LEU A 94 -6.59 -33.42 -2.63
CA LEU A 94 -6.44 -32.27 -3.55
C LEU A 94 -6.03 -32.76 -4.94
N ALA A 95 -6.38 -31.97 -5.96
CA ALA A 95 -5.92 -32.19 -7.32
C ALA A 95 -4.41 -31.92 -7.45
N LEU A 96 -3.79 -32.55 -8.46
CA LEU A 96 -2.43 -32.17 -8.89
C LEU A 96 -2.43 -30.74 -9.41
N ASP A 97 -1.43 -29.97 -9.03
CA ASP A 97 -1.22 -28.62 -9.54
C ASP A 97 -0.05 -28.63 -10.56
N PRO A 98 -0.33 -28.56 -11.88
CA PRO A 98 0.70 -28.63 -12.90
C PRO A 98 1.63 -27.41 -12.90
N TYR A 99 1.20 -26.32 -12.30
CA TYR A 99 1.94 -25.06 -12.23
C TYR A 99 2.56 -24.80 -10.86
N LEU A 100 2.49 -25.79 -9.96
CA LEU A 100 3.16 -25.70 -8.67
C LEU A 100 4.66 -25.57 -8.87
N ARG A 101 5.22 -24.51 -8.33
CA ARG A 101 6.66 -24.27 -8.28
C ARG A 101 7.03 -23.76 -6.91
N LEU A 102 8.08 -24.30 -6.35
CA LEU A 102 8.78 -23.75 -5.19
C LEU A 102 10.12 -23.22 -5.67
N ASP A 103 10.60 -22.15 -5.05
CA ASP A 103 11.98 -21.73 -5.24
C ASP A 103 12.89 -22.70 -4.47
N GLU A 104 13.65 -23.51 -5.20
CA GLU A 104 14.57 -24.51 -4.65
C GLU A 104 15.95 -23.93 -4.34
N ASN A 105 16.15 -22.64 -4.55
CA ASN A 105 17.40 -21.98 -4.23
C ASN A 105 17.51 -21.68 -2.74
N ALA A 106 18.67 -22.02 -2.18
CA ALA A 106 19.03 -21.58 -0.84
C ALA A 106 19.46 -20.09 -0.91
N TRP A 107 18.85 -19.26 -0.08
CA TRP A 107 19.23 -17.86 0.07
C TRP A 107 19.01 -17.41 1.52
N HIS A 108 19.72 -16.35 1.90
CA HIS A 108 19.57 -15.73 3.21
C HIS A 108 19.39 -14.22 3.06
N SER A 109 18.35 -13.69 3.71
CA SER A 109 18.10 -12.26 3.84
C SER A 109 17.85 -11.89 5.29
N HIS A 110 18.50 -10.83 5.75
CA HIS A 110 18.31 -10.31 7.10
C HIS A 110 18.27 -8.80 7.05
N SER A 111 17.14 -8.20 7.38
CA SER A 111 16.93 -6.76 7.39
C SER A 111 16.30 -6.32 8.71
N LEU A 112 16.95 -5.36 9.36
CA LEU A 112 16.46 -4.69 10.55
C LEU A 112 16.42 -3.19 10.30
N GLN A 113 15.22 -2.62 10.28
CA GLN A 113 14.98 -1.18 10.12
C GLN A 113 14.45 -0.65 11.47
N GLU A 114 15.36 -0.54 12.45
CA GLU A 114 15.05 -0.19 13.83
C GLU A 114 15.24 1.31 14.07
N HIS A 115 14.49 2.14 13.34
CA HIS A 115 14.45 3.57 13.63
C HIS A 115 13.70 3.82 14.93
N PRO A 116 14.15 4.77 15.78
CA PRO A 116 13.45 5.12 16.99
C PRO A 116 12.08 5.73 16.66
N LEU A 117 11.05 5.21 17.31
CA LEU A 117 9.70 5.76 17.19
C LEU A 117 9.41 6.67 18.40
N PRO A 118 8.58 7.71 18.24
CA PRO A 118 8.25 8.59 19.34
C PRO A 118 7.46 7.84 20.41
N ALA A 119 7.74 8.13 21.65
CA ALA A 119 6.91 7.65 22.75
C ALA A 119 5.54 8.38 22.74
N LEU A 120 4.48 7.73 23.25
CA LEU A 120 3.16 8.34 23.29
C LEU A 120 3.13 9.66 24.09
N ASN A 121 3.96 9.79 25.13
CA ASN A 121 4.12 11.02 25.90
C ASN A 121 4.79 12.18 25.12
N GLU A 122 5.29 11.94 23.93
CA GLU A 122 5.76 12.96 22.99
C GLU A 122 4.67 13.30 21.95
N VAL A 123 3.99 12.30 21.42
CA VAL A 123 2.95 12.46 20.39
C VAL A 123 1.69 13.12 20.94
N LEU A 124 1.21 12.68 22.11
CA LEU A 124 -0.07 13.15 22.66
C LEU A 124 -0.05 14.63 23.03
N PRO A 125 0.96 15.18 23.75
CA PRO A 125 1.02 16.61 24.02
C PRO A 125 1.15 17.47 22.76
N LEU A 126 1.85 16.95 21.75
CA LEU A 126 1.99 17.64 20.47
C LEU A 126 0.64 17.75 19.74
N LEU A 127 -0.11 16.65 19.69
CA LEU A 127 -1.44 16.62 19.10
C LEU A 127 -2.42 17.53 19.87
N GLU A 128 -2.40 17.50 21.20
CA GLU A 128 -3.24 18.35 22.04
C GLU A 128 -2.92 19.83 21.81
N ARG A 129 -1.65 20.21 21.73
CA ARG A 129 -1.23 21.59 21.49
C ARG A 129 -1.69 22.11 20.14
N GLU A 130 -1.53 21.31 19.07
CA GLU A 130 -1.77 21.75 17.69
C GLU A 130 -3.23 21.57 17.23
N ALA A 131 -3.98 20.67 17.86
CA ALA A 131 -5.34 20.31 17.43
C ALA A 131 -6.35 20.15 18.56
N GLY A 132 -6.01 20.47 19.83
CA GLY A 132 -6.87 20.23 20.98
C GLY A 132 -8.20 21.01 20.99
N ASP A 133 -8.27 22.09 20.20
CA ASP A 133 -9.48 22.92 19.98
C ASP A 133 -10.31 22.47 18.75
N LEU A 134 -9.87 21.44 18.03
CA LEU A 134 -10.49 20.95 16.80
C LEU A 134 -11.28 19.66 17.02
N ASP A 135 -12.26 19.42 16.17
CA ASP A 135 -12.93 18.13 16.07
C ASP A 135 -12.06 17.16 15.25
N LEU A 136 -10.98 16.67 15.89
CA LEU A 136 -10.08 15.68 15.30
C LEU A 136 -10.53 14.28 15.65
N VAL A 137 -10.72 13.47 14.62
CA VAL A 137 -10.93 12.02 14.73
C VAL A 137 -9.77 11.33 14.00
N GLY A 138 -9.16 10.32 14.63
CA GLY A 138 -8.04 9.67 14.00
C GLY A 138 -7.50 8.48 14.77
N ILE A 139 -6.43 7.91 14.21
CA ILE A 139 -5.69 6.80 14.80
C ILE A 139 -4.18 7.06 14.67
N TYR A 140 -3.46 6.81 15.74
CA TYR A 140 -2.02 6.60 15.75
C TYR A 140 -1.74 5.12 15.93
N ALA A 141 -0.87 4.57 15.09
CA ALA A 141 -0.40 3.20 15.20
C ALA A 141 1.11 3.17 14.96
N ALA A 142 1.88 2.58 15.88
CA ALA A 142 3.33 2.53 15.77
C ALA A 142 3.90 1.28 16.43
N GLY A 143 5.04 0.83 15.92
CA GLY A 143 5.77 -0.31 16.46
C GLY A 143 6.43 -1.17 15.39
N PRO A 144 7.17 -2.20 15.79
CA PRO A 144 7.77 -3.15 14.88
C PRO A 144 6.74 -4.05 14.21
N VAL A 145 6.93 -4.27 12.91
CA VAL A 145 6.26 -5.28 12.10
C VAL A 145 7.31 -6.23 11.59
N CYS A 146 7.12 -7.54 11.78
CA CYS A 146 8.07 -8.57 11.39
C CYS A 146 7.51 -9.47 10.30
N ARG A 147 8.37 -9.88 9.38
CA ARG A 147 8.12 -10.90 8.36
C ARG A 147 9.25 -11.91 8.35
N GLY A 148 8.92 -13.18 8.31
CA GLY A 148 9.88 -14.27 8.16
C GLY A 148 9.45 -15.22 7.07
N PHE A 149 10.42 -15.85 6.42
CA PHE A 149 10.19 -16.91 5.46
C PHE A 149 11.28 -17.98 5.62
N ALA A 150 10.88 -19.24 5.52
CA ALA A 150 11.83 -20.35 5.42
C ALA A 150 11.26 -21.47 4.54
N SER A 151 12.15 -22.26 3.92
CA SER A 151 11.77 -23.41 3.13
C SER A 151 12.64 -24.63 3.43
N SER A 152 12.15 -25.81 3.05
CA SER A 152 12.93 -27.07 3.11
C SER A 152 14.17 -27.07 2.23
N PHE A 153 14.31 -26.11 1.31
CA PHE A 153 15.45 -25.95 0.40
C PHE A 153 16.57 -25.05 0.96
N GLY A 154 16.40 -24.51 2.18
CA GLY A 154 17.40 -23.66 2.84
C GLY A 154 17.25 -22.16 2.56
N ALA A 155 16.14 -21.76 1.95
CA ALA A 155 15.80 -20.32 1.93
C ALA A 155 15.45 -19.86 3.35
N PHE A 156 16.00 -18.71 3.76
CA PHE A 156 15.69 -18.07 5.05
C PHE A 156 15.69 -16.56 4.92
N GLY A 157 14.57 -15.94 5.22
CA GLY A 157 14.39 -14.49 5.27
C GLY A 157 13.90 -14.02 6.64
N TRP A 158 14.47 -12.92 7.13
CA TRP A 158 13.96 -12.19 8.27
C TRP A 158 13.97 -10.70 7.97
N HIS A 159 12.83 -10.07 8.19
CA HIS A 159 12.66 -8.62 8.05
C HIS A 159 11.90 -8.10 9.25
N GLN A 160 12.40 -7.01 9.83
CA GLN A 160 11.74 -6.24 10.87
C GLN A 160 11.84 -4.77 10.53
N ALA A 161 10.71 -4.08 10.56
CA ALA A 161 10.65 -2.64 10.32
C ALA A 161 9.83 -1.96 11.42
N ASN A 162 10.43 -0.95 12.05
CA ASN A 162 9.71 0.00 12.88
C ASN A 162 9.00 1.00 11.97
N SER A 163 7.72 1.20 12.17
CA SER A 163 6.94 2.18 11.42
C SER A 163 5.86 2.83 12.28
N PHE A 164 5.48 4.02 11.89
CA PHE A 164 4.32 4.70 12.46
C PHE A 164 3.37 5.13 11.34
N ASN A 165 2.11 5.29 11.72
CA ASN A 165 1.07 5.86 10.87
C ASN A 165 0.13 6.68 11.76
N VAL A 166 -0.08 7.94 11.39
CA VAL A 166 -1.09 8.81 11.96
C VAL A 166 -2.05 9.16 10.85
N ASP A 167 -3.29 8.69 10.95
CA ASP A 167 -4.35 9.02 10.00
C ASP A 167 -5.42 9.80 10.75
N TRP A 168 -5.81 10.98 10.26
CA TRP A 168 -6.79 11.82 10.94
C TRP A 168 -7.68 12.57 9.96
N SER A 169 -8.84 12.95 10.49
CA SER A 169 -9.76 13.88 9.84
C SER A 169 -10.09 15.01 10.82
N LEU A 170 -10.08 16.23 10.32
CA LEU A 170 -10.57 17.42 11.03
C LEU A 170 -11.96 17.74 10.50
N PHE A 171 -12.96 17.73 11.38
CA PHE A 171 -14.34 18.00 10.99
C PHE A 171 -14.67 19.49 11.22
N HIS A 172 -15.29 20.08 10.20
CA HIS A 172 -15.90 21.39 10.29
C HIS A 172 -17.37 21.28 10.76
N ALA A 173 -17.89 22.32 11.41
CA ALA A 173 -19.26 22.35 11.93
C ALA A 173 -20.36 22.11 10.88
N ASN A 174 -20.07 22.31 9.59
CA ASN A 174 -20.98 22.02 8.47
C ASN A 174 -21.00 20.56 8.03
N GLY A 175 -20.24 19.68 8.72
CA GLY A 175 -20.16 18.24 8.41
C GLY A 175 -19.12 17.87 7.35
N GLN A 176 -18.43 18.84 6.73
CA GLN A 176 -17.31 18.58 5.85
C GLN A 176 -16.04 18.29 6.66
N ALA A 177 -15.06 17.65 6.05
CA ALA A 177 -13.81 17.31 6.73
C ALA A 177 -12.58 17.49 5.83
N VAL A 178 -11.44 17.72 6.47
CA VAL A 178 -10.11 17.58 5.88
C VAL A 178 -9.54 16.26 6.37
N LYS A 179 -9.05 15.42 5.47
CA LYS A 179 -8.30 14.21 5.82
C LYS A 179 -6.83 14.40 5.51
N ALA A 180 -5.98 13.96 6.43
CA ALA A 180 -4.54 13.97 6.27
C ALA A 180 -3.92 12.73 6.91
N ASN A 181 -2.69 12.43 6.51
CA ASN A 181 -1.92 11.30 6.96
C ASN A 181 -0.47 11.71 7.19
N TYR A 182 0.18 11.08 8.17
CA TYR A 182 1.61 11.14 8.36
C TYR A 182 2.13 9.75 8.71
N ALA A 183 2.97 9.18 7.85
CA ALA A 183 3.48 7.84 8.01
C ALA A 183 4.96 7.76 7.66
N GLY A 184 5.66 6.79 8.21
CA GLY A 184 7.06 6.57 7.93
C GLY A 184 7.76 5.68 8.95
N GLN A 185 9.08 5.69 8.87
CA GLN A 185 9.97 4.99 9.81
C GLN A 185 10.76 5.94 10.72
N ALA A 186 10.89 7.20 10.34
CA ALA A 186 11.56 8.24 11.11
C ALA A 186 10.57 9.34 11.44
N TRP A 187 10.32 9.56 12.73
CA TRP A 187 9.41 10.59 13.22
C TRP A 187 10.07 11.97 13.22
N SER A 188 9.37 12.95 12.68
CA SER A 188 9.68 14.37 12.81
C SER A 188 8.49 15.11 13.43
N ALA A 189 8.70 15.71 14.59
CA ALA A 189 7.67 16.53 15.24
C ALA A 189 7.33 17.78 14.41
N ASP A 190 8.30 18.34 13.72
CA ASP A 190 8.12 19.50 12.86
C ASP A 190 7.28 19.18 11.63
N ASP A 191 7.54 18.03 10.98
CA ASP A 191 6.74 17.58 9.84
C ASP A 191 5.29 17.26 10.24
N PHE A 192 5.10 16.60 11.38
CA PHE A 192 3.77 16.33 11.91
C PHE A 192 3.02 17.63 12.20
N THR A 193 3.67 18.58 12.87
CA THR A 193 3.11 19.90 13.18
C THR A 193 2.76 20.66 11.90
N ALA A 194 3.64 20.65 10.89
CA ALA A 194 3.40 21.32 9.62
C ALA A 194 2.16 20.74 8.91
N ARG A 195 1.99 19.40 8.90
CA ARG A 195 0.82 18.72 8.32
C ARG A 195 -0.47 19.06 9.08
N LEU A 196 -0.43 19.11 10.41
CA LEU A 196 -1.60 19.51 11.22
C LEU A 196 -2.00 20.96 10.93
N ARG A 197 -1.04 21.88 10.80
CA ARG A 197 -1.30 23.29 10.46
C ARG A 197 -1.87 23.43 9.06
N GLN A 198 -1.32 22.73 8.09
CA GLN A 198 -1.88 22.71 6.73
C GLN A 198 -3.33 22.19 6.72
N ALA A 199 -3.61 21.10 7.45
CA ALA A 199 -4.97 20.58 7.57
C ALA A 199 -5.92 21.60 8.26
N ARG A 200 -5.44 22.34 9.29
CA ARG A 200 -6.19 23.42 9.95
C ARG A 200 -6.49 24.58 8.98
N GLU A 201 -5.53 24.98 8.16
CA GLU A 201 -5.74 26.02 7.14
C GLU A 201 -6.80 25.58 6.13
N GLN A 202 -6.71 24.36 5.64
CA GLN A 202 -7.72 23.78 4.74
C GLN A 202 -9.10 23.70 5.39
N LEU A 203 -9.17 23.38 6.69
CA LEU A 203 -10.43 23.38 7.45
C LEU A 203 -11.08 24.77 7.47
N GLY A 204 -10.28 25.84 7.58
CA GLY A 204 -10.77 27.22 7.49
C GLY A 204 -11.43 27.53 6.13
N PHE A 205 -10.92 26.97 5.04
CA PHE A 205 -11.52 27.12 3.71
C PHE A 205 -12.85 26.39 3.57
N LEU A 206 -13.06 25.26 4.28
CA LEU A 206 -14.35 24.55 4.29
C LEU A 206 -15.50 25.37 4.90
N GLY A 207 -15.19 26.37 5.69
CA GLY A 207 -16.18 27.33 6.23
C GLY A 207 -16.67 28.37 5.24
N ARG A 208 -16.05 28.51 4.06
CA ARG A 208 -16.47 29.44 3.02
C ARG A 208 -17.73 28.95 2.30
N PRO A 209 -18.48 29.84 1.60
CA PRO A 209 -19.58 29.42 0.74
C PRO A 209 -19.12 28.38 -0.28
N ALA A 210 -19.89 27.30 -0.43
CA ALA A 210 -19.57 26.27 -1.38
C ALA A 210 -19.74 26.75 -2.83
N VAL A 211 -18.80 26.38 -3.69
CA VAL A 211 -18.87 26.62 -5.13
C VAL A 211 -19.59 25.45 -5.77
N THR A 212 -20.65 25.76 -6.54
CA THR A 212 -21.41 24.78 -7.31
C THR A 212 -20.85 24.70 -8.72
N LEU A 213 -20.35 23.51 -9.08
CA LEU A 213 -19.87 23.24 -10.42
C LEU A 213 -20.93 22.43 -11.21
N LYS A 214 -20.93 22.59 -12.52
CA LYS A 214 -21.69 21.73 -13.44
C LYS A 214 -20.83 20.53 -13.86
N PRO A 215 -21.44 19.42 -14.31
CA PRO A 215 -20.70 18.39 -15.01
C PRO A 215 -19.85 18.98 -16.15
N GLY A 216 -18.63 18.52 -16.30
CA GLY A 216 -17.68 19.04 -17.26
C GLY A 216 -16.24 18.63 -16.96
N THR A 217 -15.31 19.03 -17.80
CA THR A 217 -13.88 18.76 -17.62
C THR A 217 -13.20 19.98 -17.05
N TYR A 218 -12.50 19.80 -15.94
CA TYR A 218 -11.85 20.89 -15.19
C TYR A 218 -10.37 20.58 -15.01
N ARG A 219 -9.55 21.60 -15.16
CA ARG A 219 -8.15 21.52 -14.73
C ARG A 219 -8.09 21.17 -13.25
N ALA A 220 -7.19 20.28 -12.87
CA ALA A 220 -7.14 19.79 -11.50
C ALA A 220 -5.71 19.54 -11.02
N TYR A 221 -5.51 19.74 -9.73
CA TYR A 221 -4.40 19.19 -8.99
C TYR A 221 -4.91 18.05 -8.10
N LEU A 222 -4.30 16.89 -8.23
CA LEU A 222 -4.51 15.72 -7.40
C LEU A 222 -3.38 15.64 -6.38
N ALA A 223 -3.69 15.77 -5.09
CA ALA A 223 -2.69 15.64 -4.04
C ALA A 223 -2.16 14.18 -3.95
N PRO A 224 -1.02 13.91 -3.29
CA PRO A 224 -0.47 12.57 -3.18
C PRO A 224 -1.47 11.52 -2.68
N ALA A 225 -2.34 11.85 -1.72
CA ALA A 225 -3.37 10.95 -1.24
C ALA A 225 -4.47 10.65 -2.29
N ALA A 226 -4.78 11.59 -3.20
CA ALA A 226 -5.67 11.33 -4.33
C ALA A 226 -4.95 10.48 -5.40
N MET A 227 -3.65 10.69 -5.58
CA MET A 227 -2.83 9.87 -6.47
C MET A 227 -2.66 8.44 -5.96
N ASP A 228 -2.68 8.22 -4.63
CA ASP A 228 -2.64 6.89 -4.02
C ASP A 228 -3.88 6.07 -4.37
N GLU A 229 -5.05 6.69 -4.37
CA GLU A 229 -6.29 6.03 -4.82
C GLU A 229 -6.22 5.64 -6.31
N VAL A 230 -5.68 6.51 -7.17
CA VAL A 230 -5.46 6.22 -8.60
C VAL A 230 -4.43 5.10 -8.78
N ALA A 231 -3.31 5.15 -8.06
CA ALA A 231 -2.26 4.14 -8.09
C ALA A 231 -2.77 2.79 -7.54
N GLY A 232 -3.60 2.83 -6.50
CA GLY A 232 -4.27 1.66 -5.94
C GLY A 232 -5.10 0.90 -6.99
N MET A 233 -5.76 1.61 -7.90
CA MET A 233 -6.48 0.96 -9.02
C MET A 233 -5.53 0.18 -9.95
N LEU A 234 -4.31 0.65 -10.16
CA LEU A 234 -3.30 -0.06 -10.94
C LEU A 234 -2.83 -1.34 -10.24
N CYS A 235 -2.86 -1.37 -8.91
CA CYS A 235 -2.51 -2.56 -8.12
C CYS A 235 -3.53 -3.70 -8.25
N TRP A 236 -4.72 -3.45 -8.85
CA TRP A 236 -5.73 -4.48 -9.12
C TRP A 236 -5.44 -5.21 -10.43
N GLY A 237 -4.30 -5.89 -10.50
CA GLY A 237 -3.88 -6.67 -11.65
C GLY A 237 -3.30 -5.87 -12.81
N GLY A 238 -3.13 -4.53 -12.68
CA GLY A 238 -2.57 -3.71 -13.76
C GLY A 238 -1.19 -4.16 -14.20
N PHE A 239 -0.36 -4.56 -13.25
CA PHE A 239 1.02 -5.00 -13.46
C PHE A 239 1.20 -6.54 -13.45
N SER A 240 0.13 -7.30 -13.24
CA SER A 240 0.17 -8.75 -13.09
C SER A 240 0.40 -9.46 -14.43
N ALA A 241 1.36 -10.39 -14.47
CA ALA A 241 1.60 -11.23 -15.62
C ALA A 241 0.39 -12.12 -15.94
N GLN A 242 -0.27 -12.67 -14.92
CA GLN A 242 -1.48 -13.46 -15.06
C GLN A 242 -2.63 -12.64 -15.65
N ALA A 243 -2.88 -11.45 -15.11
CA ALA A 243 -3.95 -10.60 -15.61
C ALA A 243 -3.70 -10.15 -17.06
N LEU A 244 -2.45 -9.82 -17.40
CA LEU A 244 -2.06 -9.49 -18.78
C LEU A 244 -2.23 -10.67 -19.74
N ALA A 245 -1.82 -11.88 -19.34
CA ALA A 245 -1.94 -13.08 -20.18
C ALA A 245 -3.42 -13.49 -20.40
N THR A 246 -4.29 -13.23 -19.43
CA THR A 246 -5.72 -13.56 -19.49
C THR A 246 -6.62 -12.43 -19.98
N GLY A 247 -6.05 -11.27 -20.37
CA GLY A 247 -6.81 -10.12 -20.86
C GLY A 247 -7.58 -9.35 -19.80
N ASN A 248 -7.20 -9.50 -18.53
CA ASN A 248 -7.89 -8.89 -17.36
C ASN A 248 -7.13 -7.70 -16.76
N SER A 249 -6.10 -7.19 -17.43
CA SER A 249 -5.35 -6.02 -16.96
C SER A 249 -5.89 -4.72 -17.54
N ALA A 250 -6.09 -3.71 -16.68
CA ALA A 250 -6.39 -2.34 -17.13
C ALA A 250 -5.25 -1.73 -17.98
N LEU A 251 -4.02 -2.21 -17.82
CA LEU A 251 -2.87 -1.76 -18.59
C LEU A 251 -2.59 -2.62 -19.84
N GLN A 252 -3.55 -3.47 -20.25
CA GLN A 252 -3.39 -4.34 -21.42
C GLN A 252 -2.92 -3.58 -22.67
N ARG A 253 -3.53 -2.45 -22.97
CA ARG A 253 -3.18 -1.62 -24.14
C ARG A 253 -1.78 -1.04 -24.04
N LEU A 254 -1.32 -0.68 -22.83
CA LEU A 254 0.03 -0.18 -22.61
C LEU A 254 1.07 -1.27 -22.86
N TYR A 255 0.85 -2.48 -22.31
CA TYR A 255 1.77 -3.60 -22.49
C TYR A 255 1.77 -4.19 -23.90
N ASN A 256 0.69 -4.03 -24.66
CA ASN A 256 0.63 -4.37 -26.09
C ASN A 256 1.28 -3.30 -26.99
N GLY A 257 1.60 -2.11 -26.47
CA GLY A 257 2.10 -0.99 -27.26
C GLY A 257 1.02 -0.18 -27.99
N ASP A 258 -0.26 -0.46 -27.70
CA ASP A 258 -1.42 0.23 -28.32
C ASP A 258 -1.75 1.57 -27.68
N ALA A 259 -1.13 1.86 -26.53
CA ALA A 259 -1.29 3.12 -25.79
C ALA A 259 0.04 3.50 -25.11
N ARG A 260 0.14 4.77 -24.75
CA ARG A 260 1.26 5.32 -23.95
C ARG A 260 0.72 6.24 -22.87
N LEU A 261 1.46 6.34 -21.77
CA LEU A 261 1.28 7.38 -20.77
C LEU A 261 2.19 8.57 -21.08
N SER A 262 2.09 9.62 -20.28
CA SER A 262 3.01 10.76 -20.38
C SER A 262 4.46 10.33 -20.12
N PRO A 263 5.46 10.90 -20.80
CA PRO A 263 6.87 10.66 -20.49
C PRO A 263 7.27 11.01 -19.05
N LEU A 264 6.46 11.76 -18.33
CA LEU A 264 6.64 12.06 -16.91
C LEU A 264 6.37 10.84 -16.02
N VAL A 265 5.66 9.83 -16.51
CA VAL A 265 5.23 8.67 -15.71
C VAL A 265 6.28 7.57 -15.75
N SER A 266 6.88 7.32 -14.58
CA SER A 266 7.75 6.18 -14.37
C SER A 266 7.39 5.50 -13.05
N PHE A 267 6.77 4.32 -13.12
CA PHE A 267 6.42 3.50 -11.97
C PHE A 267 7.42 2.38 -11.75
N THR A 268 7.82 2.20 -10.50
CA THR A 268 8.71 1.12 -10.07
C THR A 268 8.10 0.42 -8.85
N GLU A 269 8.09 -0.91 -8.84
CA GLU A 269 8.04 -1.65 -7.59
C GLU A 269 9.40 -1.47 -6.92
N GLN A 270 9.46 -0.62 -5.91
CA GLN A 270 10.71 -0.18 -5.29
C GLN A 270 10.86 -0.78 -3.88
N VAL A 271 11.32 -2.02 -3.83
CA VAL A 271 11.53 -2.73 -2.56
C VAL A 271 12.74 -2.15 -1.81
N SER A 272 13.79 -1.77 -2.53
CA SER A 272 14.98 -1.18 -1.94
C SER A 272 14.67 0.16 -1.26
N GLY A 273 15.02 0.27 0.01
CA GLY A 273 14.75 1.46 0.83
C GLY A 273 13.31 1.62 1.28
N SER A 274 12.40 0.68 0.94
CA SER A 274 11.03 0.65 1.45
C SER A 274 10.93 -0.06 2.79
N LEU A 275 9.72 -0.08 3.38
CA LEU A 275 9.41 -0.85 4.59
C LEU A 275 9.08 -2.33 4.30
N SER A 276 9.03 -2.72 3.03
CA SER A 276 8.67 -4.08 2.62
C SER A 276 9.87 -5.03 2.66
N PRO A 277 9.65 -6.32 2.95
CA PRO A 277 10.71 -7.31 2.93
C PRO A 277 11.27 -7.51 1.51
N ALA A 278 12.59 -7.75 1.42
CA ALA A 278 13.27 -8.09 0.16
C ALA A 278 13.07 -9.58 -0.25
N PHE A 279 11.97 -10.17 0.14
CA PHE A 279 11.53 -11.52 -0.25
C PHE A 279 10.00 -11.59 -0.27
N SER A 280 9.46 -12.47 -1.08
CA SER A 280 8.02 -12.70 -1.19
C SER A 280 7.55 -13.79 -0.23
N ASP A 281 6.24 -13.86 -0.02
CA ASP A 281 5.59 -14.92 0.74
C ASP A 281 5.67 -16.29 0.03
N GLU A 282 6.06 -16.31 -1.26
CA GLU A 282 6.34 -17.52 -2.02
C GLU A 282 7.81 -17.97 -1.94
N GLY A 283 8.64 -17.18 -1.24
CA GLY A 283 10.01 -17.56 -0.95
C GLY A 283 11.04 -17.18 -2.01
N ALA A 284 10.72 -16.23 -2.86
CA ALA A 284 11.67 -15.68 -3.81
C ALA A 284 12.24 -14.34 -3.34
N PRO A 285 13.56 -14.07 -3.54
CA PRO A 285 14.10 -12.74 -3.36
C PRO A 285 13.38 -11.71 -4.23
N ARG A 286 13.07 -10.54 -3.65
CA ARG A 286 12.50 -9.39 -4.34
C ARG A 286 13.57 -8.36 -4.66
N LEU A 287 13.52 -7.87 -5.90
CA LEU A 287 14.34 -6.76 -6.39
C LEU A 287 13.42 -5.64 -6.86
N ASP A 288 14.01 -4.48 -7.11
CA ASP A 288 13.29 -3.39 -7.75
C ASP A 288 12.92 -3.77 -9.18
N VAL A 289 11.64 -3.54 -9.55
CA VAL A 289 11.12 -3.87 -10.88
C VAL A 289 10.61 -2.60 -11.55
N PRO A 290 11.27 -2.11 -12.63
CA PRO A 290 10.75 -0.99 -13.42
C PRO A 290 9.51 -1.44 -14.19
N LEU A 291 8.33 -1.00 -13.75
CA LEU A 291 7.03 -1.39 -14.32
C LEU A 291 6.69 -0.55 -15.55
N ILE A 292 6.84 0.76 -15.41
CA ILE A 292 6.64 1.75 -16.48
C ILE A 292 7.83 2.71 -16.45
N GLN A 293 8.36 3.07 -17.59
CA GLN A 293 9.45 4.04 -17.71
C GLN A 293 9.15 5.03 -18.82
N GLN A 294 9.10 6.31 -18.48
CA GLN A 294 8.81 7.40 -19.41
C GLN A 294 7.55 7.13 -20.25
N GLY A 295 6.49 6.67 -19.58
CA GLY A 295 5.20 6.39 -20.19
C GLY A 295 5.08 5.09 -20.97
N GLU A 296 6.12 4.28 -21.05
CA GLU A 296 6.16 2.99 -21.75
C GLU A 296 6.23 1.83 -20.76
N ALA A 297 5.50 0.74 -21.04
CA ALA A 297 5.63 -0.50 -20.28
C ALA A 297 7.05 -1.06 -20.37
N ARG A 298 7.56 -1.58 -19.24
CA ARG A 298 8.87 -2.25 -19.19
C ARG A 298 8.73 -3.68 -18.71
N GLN A 299 8.58 -3.87 -17.43
CA GLN A 299 8.42 -5.18 -16.82
C GLN A 299 7.02 -5.29 -16.18
N ARG A 300 6.66 -6.50 -15.85
CA ARG A 300 5.45 -6.85 -15.10
C ARG A 300 5.86 -7.63 -13.86
N LEU A 301 4.96 -7.78 -12.92
CA LEU A 301 5.16 -8.64 -11.76
C LEU A 301 4.82 -10.08 -12.15
N ILE A 302 5.76 -11.00 -11.92
CA ILE A 302 5.69 -12.39 -12.37
C ILE A 302 5.95 -13.31 -11.19
N SER A 303 4.91 -13.99 -10.72
CA SER A 303 5.00 -15.03 -9.69
C SER A 303 5.63 -16.32 -10.25
N ALA A 304 6.07 -17.21 -9.38
CA ALA A 304 6.57 -18.52 -9.78
C ALA A 304 5.51 -19.33 -10.54
N ARG A 305 4.23 -19.21 -10.15
CA ARG A 305 3.10 -19.86 -10.83
C ARG A 305 2.92 -19.31 -12.25
N SER A 306 2.80 -17.99 -12.40
CA SER A 306 2.64 -17.37 -13.73
C SER A 306 3.82 -17.64 -14.64
N ALA A 307 5.04 -17.69 -14.08
CA ALA A 307 6.23 -18.06 -14.83
C ALA A 307 6.10 -19.46 -15.43
N ALA A 308 5.58 -20.42 -14.65
CA ALA A 308 5.36 -21.79 -15.12
C ALA A 308 4.20 -21.92 -16.12
N GLU A 309 3.10 -21.17 -15.87
CA GLU A 309 1.87 -21.26 -16.67
C GLU A 309 2.03 -20.59 -18.04
N PHE A 310 2.76 -19.48 -18.11
CA PHE A 310 2.90 -18.65 -19.31
C PHE A 310 4.32 -18.65 -19.91
N GLU A 311 5.18 -19.56 -19.48
CA GLU A 311 6.57 -19.71 -19.96
C GLU A 311 7.36 -18.40 -19.81
N LEU A 312 7.24 -17.76 -18.65
CA LEU A 312 7.93 -16.50 -18.29
C LEU A 312 9.04 -16.77 -17.28
N GLN A 313 9.86 -15.75 -17.01
CA GLN A 313 10.83 -15.75 -15.92
C GLN A 313 10.25 -15.03 -14.70
N ALA A 314 10.13 -15.72 -13.56
CA ALA A 314 9.71 -15.12 -12.29
C ALA A 314 10.68 -14.02 -11.84
N ASN A 315 10.14 -12.97 -11.19
CA ASN A 315 10.94 -11.85 -10.69
C ASN A 315 10.67 -11.53 -9.21
N GLY A 316 10.25 -12.52 -8.44
CA GLY A 316 10.06 -12.42 -7.01
C GLY A 316 8.71 -11.83 -6.59
N ALA A 317 7.79 -11.63 -7.50
CA ALA A 317 6.42 -11.25 -7.15
C ALA A 317 5.74 -12.38 -6.34
N ASP A 318 4.81 -12.00 -5.46
CA ASP A 318 3.93 -12.94 -4.79
C ASP A 318 2.85 -13.48 -5.73
N GLY A 319 2.01 -14.38 -5.23
CA GLY A 319 0.94 -15.00 -6.01
C GLY A 319 -0.15 -14.04 -6.50
N TYR A 320 -0.26 -12.86 -5.90
CA TYR A 320 -1.20 -11.81 -6.34
C TYR A 320 -0.62 -10.92 -7.43
N GLU A 321 0.71 -10.92 -7.61
CA GLU A 321 1.43 -10.09 -8.56
C GLU A 321 1.07 -8.59 -8.42
N SER A 322 0.90 -8.16 -7.16
CA SER A 322 0.57 -6.79 -6.80
C SER A 322 1.80 -6.09 -6.19
N PRO A 323 2.01 -4.80 -6.48
CA PRO A 323 3.09 -4.04 -5.84
C PRO A 323 2.91 -3.99 -4.32
N CYS A 324 4.01 -4.14 -3.59
CA CYS A 324 4.07 -3.91 -2.14
C CYS A 324 4.75 -2.58 -1.78
N ALA A 325 5.47 -1.98 -2.71
CA ALA A 325 6.19 -0.72 -2.55
C ALA A 325 6.18 0.10 -3.86
N LEU A 326 4.98 0.54 -4.27
CA LEU A 326 4.81 1.24 -5.54
C LEU A 326 5.34 2.68 -5.45
N SER A 327 6.28 3.02 -6.32
CA SER A 327 6.90 4.34 -6.41
C SER A 327 6.64 4.97 -7.77
N LEU A 328 6.16 6.23 -7.78
CA LEU A 328 6.09 7.07 -8.96
C LEU A 328 7.22 8.11 -8.89
N ALA A 329 7.98 8.25 -9.95
CA ALA A 329 9.05 9.24 -10.03
C ALA A 329 8.52 10.66 -9.84
N PRO A 330 9.28 11.57 -9.17
CA PRO A 330 8.87 12.97 -9.03
C PRO A 330 8.96 13.72 -10.36
N GLY A 331 8.21 14.83 -10.45
CA GLY A 331 8.33 15.81 -11.53
C GLY A 331 9.09 17.06 -11.11
N ASN A 332 8.69 18.20 -11.69
CA ASN A 332 9.39 19.49 -11.49
C ASN A 332 8.55 20.54 -10.76
N LEU A 333 7.29 20.25 -10.43
CA LEU A 333 6.40 21.20 -9.75
C LEU A 333 6.71 21.25 -8.26
N ALA A 334 7.28 22.35 -7.78
CA ALA A 334 7.46 22.55 -6.34
C ALA A 334 6.10 22.67 -5.63
N SER A 335 5.93 22.01 -4.48
CA SER A 335 4.67 22.02 -3.72
C SER A 335 4.19 23.43 -3.35
N ALA A 336 5.12 24.35 -3.10
CA ALA A 336 4.80 25.75 -2.82
C ALA A 336 4.17 26.50 -4.01
N GLN A 337 4.31 26.00 -5.24
CA GLN A 337 3.82 26.62 -6.48
C GLN A 337 2.51 26.00 -6.98
N ILE A 338 1.95 25.02 -6.27
CA ILE A 338 0.78 24.23 -6.74
C ILE A 338 -0.39 25.17 -7.10
N LEU A 339 -0.79 26.06 -6.21
CA LEU A 339 -1.95 26.94 -6.45
C LEU A 339 -1.70 27.94 -7.59
N GLU A 340 -0.50 28.51 -7.66
CA GLU A 340 -0.10 29.42 -8.74
C GLU A 340 -0.12 28.67 -10.09
N ARG A 341 0.46 27.47 -10.16
CA ARG A 341 0.51 26.66 -11.38
C ARG A 341 -0.85 26.09 -11.77
N LEU A 342 -1.70 25.78 -10.82
CA LEU A 342 -3.09 25.38 -11.07
C LEU A 342 -3.87 26.56 -11.69
N GLY A 343 -3.60 27.79 -11.26
CA GLY A 343 -4.31 28.98 -11.74
C GLY A 343 -5.80 28.91 -11.42
N THR A 344 -6.62 28.49 -12.38
CA THR A 344 -8.06 28.25 -12.17
C THR A 344 -8.38 26.77 -12.38
N GLY A 345 -9.01 26.13 -11.40
CA GLY A 345 -9.35 24.70 -11.43
C GLY A 345 -9.65 24.11 -10.06
N LEU A 346 -9.53 22.81 -9.96
CA LEU A 346 -9.82 22.02 -8.76
C LEU A 346 -8.55 21.66 -8.00
N TYR A 347 -8.52 21.92 -6.71
CA TYR A 347 -7.60 21.29 -5.78
C TYR A 347 -8.32 20.10 -5.14
N ILE A 348 -7.82 18.89 -5.31
CA ILE A 348 -8.43 17.65 -4.83
C ILE A 348 -7.47 16.96 -3.85
N SER A 349 -7.80 16.98 -2.56
CA SER A 349 -6.97 16.35 -1.54
C SER A 349 -7.05 14.82 -1.59
N ASN A 350 -8.25 14.28 -1.81
CA ASN A 350 -8.53 12.85 -1.79
C ASN A 350 -9.59 12.48 -2.83
N LEU A 351 -9.47 11.27 -3.34
CA LEU A 351 -10.52 10.58 -4.05
C LEU A 351 -11.11 9.48 -3.17
N TRP A 352 -12.25 8.94 -3.54
CA TRP A 352 -12.94 7.94 -2.73
C TRP A 352 -13.77 6.98 -3.57
N TYR A 353 -13.78 5.72 -3.15
CA TYR A 353 -14.66 4.69 -3.70
C TYR A 353 -14.44 4.47 -5.21
N LEU A 354 -13.17 4.38 -5.60
CA LEU A 354 -12.82 4.16 -7.00
C LEU A 354 -13.16 2.73 -7.44
N ASN A 355 -13.58 2.61 -8.69
CA ASN A 355 -13.76 1.34 -9.36
C ASN A 355 -13.56 1.51 -10.86
N TYR A 356 -13.32 0.43 -11.60
CA TYR A 356 -13.32 0.49 -13.04
C TYR A 356 -14.77 0.53 -13.55
N SER A 357 -15.09 1.56 -14.34
CA SER A 357 -16.32 1.64 -15.13
C SER A 357 -16.15 0.94 -16.48
N ASP A 358 -14.92 0.89 -17.01
CA ASP A 358 -14.53 0.16 -18.22
C ASP A 358 -13.06 -0.28 -18.07
N LEU A 359 -12.83 -1.55 -17.77
CA LEU A 359 -11.49 -2.09 -17.55
C LEU A 359 -10.59 -2.03 -18.79
N PRO A 360 -11.03 -2.43 -20.01
CA PRO A 360 -10.22 -2.32 -21.24
C PRO A 360 -9.80 -0.89 -21.60
N ALA A 361 -10.62 0.09 -21.27
CA ALA A 361 -10.29 1.50 -21.45
C ALA A 361 -9.51 2.10 -20.28
N ALA A 362 -9.20 1.29 -19.25
CA ALA A 362 -8.69 1.76 -17.97
C ALA A 362 -9.48 2.96 -17.41
N ARG A 363 -10.80 2.94 -17.61
CA ARG A 363 -11.69 4.02 -17.20
C ARG A 363 -12.14 3.77 -15.77
N MET A 364 -11.90 4.77 -14.93
CA MET A 364 -12.23 4.74 -13.51
C MET A 364 -13.36 5.72 -13.22
N THR A 365 -14.21 5.34 -12.30
CA THR A 365 -15.18 6.23 -11.67
C THR A 365 -14.96 6.27 -10.18
N GLY A 366 -15.28 7.39 -9.56
CA GLY A 366 -15.17 7.58 -8.11
C GLY A 366 -15.74 8.93 -7.71
N LEU A 367 -15.49 9.32 -6.48
CA LEU A 367 -15.98 10.57 -5.91
C LEU A 367 -14.80 11.44 -5.49
N THR A 368 -14.91 12.77 -5.66
CA THR A 368 -14.09 13.72 -4.91
C THR A 368 -14.48 13.64 -3.43
N ARG A 369 -13.51 13.75 -2.53
CA ARG A 369 -13.78 13.59 -1.10
C ARG A 369 -12.93 14.55 -0.27
N PHE A 370 -13.43 14.86 0.92
CA PHE A 370 -12.74 15.72 1.87
C PHE A 370 -12.45 17.13 1.30
N ALA A 371 -11.25 17.66 1.51
CA ALA A 371 -10.86 18.99 1.05
C ALA A 371 -10.75 19.07 -0.48
N THR A 372 -11.88 19.29 -1.15
CA THR A 372 -11.95 19.61 -2.57
C THR A 372 -12.32 21.09 -2.71
N PHE A 373 -11.43 21.87 -3.35
CA PHE A 373 -11.58 23.32 -3.44
C PHE A 373 -11.62 23.80 -4.89
N TRP A 374 -12.42 24.82 -5.13
CA TRP A 374 -12.33 25.64 -6.32
C TRP A 374 -11.26 26.72 -6.13
N VAL A 375 -10.37 26.81 -7.09
CA VAL A 375 -9.27 27.80 -7.15
C VAL A 375 -9.50 28.72 -8.34
N GLU A 376 -9.35 30.01 -8.16
CA GLU A 376 -9.33 31.03 -9.22
C GLU A 376 -8.09 31.89 -9.04
N ASP A 377 -7.37 32.12 -10.11
CA ASP A 377 -6.14 32.94 -10.15
C ASP A 377 -5.15 32.57 -9.01
N GLY A 378 -5.01 31.26 -8.75
CA GLY A 378 -4.11 30.76 -7.71
C GLY A 378 -4.62 30.90 -6.28
N GLN A 379 -5.89 31.30 -6.08
CA GLN A 379 -6.48 31.51 -4.76
C GLN A 379 -7.67 30.59 -4.52
N ILE A 380 -7.69 29.91 -3.37
CA ILE A 380 -8.82 29.08 -2.96
C ILE A 380 -10.03 29.96 -2.70
N GLN A 381 -11.10 29.75 -3.46
CA GLN A 381 -12.36 30.49 -3.32
C GLN A 381 -13.27 29.86 -2.27
N GLY A 382 -13.45 28.55 -2.32
CA GLY A 382 -14.29 27.81 -1.40
C GLY A 382 -14.33 26.31 -1.69
N PRO A 383 -14.99 25.53 -0.82
CA PRO A 383 -15.15 24.11 -1.05
C PRO A 383 -16.08 23.83 -2.22
N VAL A 384 -15.84 22.73 -2.90
CA VAL A 384 -16.73 22.15 -3.91
C VAL A 384 -17.48 20.97 -3.27
N SER A 385 -18.77 20.83 -3.54
CA SER A 385 -19.56 19.68 -3.13
C SER A 385 -18.95 18.40 -3.70
N THR A 386 -19.13 17.27 -3.01
CA THR A 386 -18.71 15.97 -3.53
C THR A 386 -19.29 15.74 -4.91
N MET A 387 -18.44 15.46 -5.88
CA MET A 387 -18.82 15.19 -7.25
C MET A 387 -18.28 13.85 -7.72
N ARG A 388 -19.02 13.19 -8.58
CA ARG A 388 -18.55 11.99 -9.26
C ARG A 388 -17.66 12.38 -10.43
N PHE A 389 -16.54 11.68 -10.56
CA PHE A 389 -15.72 11.73 -11.76
C PHE A 389 -15.78 10.40 -12.51
N ASP A 390 -15.49 10.45 -13.81
CA ASP A 390 -15.31 9.28 -14.66
C ASP A 390 -14.29 9.62 -15.74
N ASP A 391 -13.08 9.07 -15.63
CA ASP A 391 -12.00 9.36 -16.56
C ASP A 391 -11.08 8.14 -16.77
N SER A 392 -10.32 8.14 -17.86
CA SER A 392 -9.39 7.06 -18.17
C SER A 392 -8.00 7.35 -17.61
N LEU A 393 -7.34 6.32 -17.08
CA LEU A 393 -5.91 6.37 -16.69
C LEU A 393 -5.03 6.81 -17.87
N TYR A 394 -5.36 6.37 -19.09
CA TYR A 394 -4.65 6.78 -20.31
C TYR A 394 -4.82 8.26 -20.64
N SER A 395 -5.93 8.86 -20.23
CA SER A 395 -6.14 10.30 -20.27
C SER A 395 -5.42 11.00 -19.14
N LEU A 396 -5.73 10.63 -17.90
CA LEU A 396 -5.27 11.29 -16.68
C LEU A 396 -3.74 11.29 -16.53
N LEU A 397 -3.12 10.13 -16.67
CA LEU A 397 -1.66 9.95 -16.61
C LEU A 397 -0.98 10.00 -17.99
N GLY A 398 -1.73 10.27 -19.04
CA GLY A 398 -1.26 10.41 -20.42
C GLY A 398 -1.36 11.84 -20.91
N SER A 399 -2.31 12.09 -21.83
CA SER A 399 -2.40 13.37 -22.56
C SER A 399 -2.82 14.55 -21.68
N GLN A 400 -3.48 14.31 -20.54
CA GLN A 400 -3.89 15.35 -19.61
C GLN A 400 -2.84 15.69 -18.55
N LEU A 401 -1.85 14.83 -18.33
CA LEU A 401 -0.80 15.11 -17.34
C LEU A 401 0.06 16.29 -17.78
N GLU A 402 0.13 17.33 -16.95
CA GLU A 402 0.98 18.50 -17.18
C GLU A 402 2.31 18.40 -16.44
N ASP A 403 2.25 18.06 -15.14
CA ASP A 403 3.42 17.96 -14.29
C ASP A 403 3.12 17.09 -13.06
N LEU A 404 4.18 16.64 -12.39
CA LEU A 404 4.16 15.98 -11.10
C LEU A 404 4.92 16.83 -10.09
N THR A 405 4.59 16.72 -8.80
CA THR A 405 5.36 17.46 -7.78
C THR A 405 6.77 16.91 -7.60
N GLN A 406 7.70 17.77 -7.20
CA GLN A 406 9.05 17.38 -6.80
C GLN A 406 9.03 16.56 -5.51
N GLU A 407 8.23 17.02 -4.55
CA GLU A 407 8.03 16.36 -3.29
C GLU A 407 7.08 15.18 -3.46
N ARG A 408 7.42 14.09 -2.81
CA ARG A 408 6.61 12.89 -2.76
C ARG A 408 6.24 12.57 -1.32
N GLU A 409 5.13 11.92 -1.13
CA GLU A 409 4.70 11.44 0.16
C GLU A 409 4.74 9.91 0.23
N MET A 410 5.24 9.40 1.36
CA MET A 410 5.09 7.99 1.71
C MET A 410 3.71 7.81 2.33
N ILE A 411 2.91 6.93 1.75
CA ILE A 411 1.60 6.55 2.24
C ILE A 411 1.66 5.07 2.61
N LEU A 412 1.43 4.78 3.88
CA LEU A 412 1.31 3.42 4.38
C LEU A 412 -0.16 3.00 4.40
N SER A 413 -0.40 1.71 4.20
CA SER A 413 -1.73 1.14 4.43
C SER A 413 -2.24 1.52 5.82
N THR A 414 -3.39 2.15 5.86
CA THR A 414 -4.07 2.53 7.11
C THR A 414 -4.86 1.35 7.71
N SER A 415 -4.91 0.22 7.01
CA SER A 415 -5.62 -0.97 7.49
C SER A 415 -4.94 -1.55 8.72
N THR A 416 -5.72 -1.70 9.76
CA THR A 416 -5.35 -2.40 11.00
C THR A 416 -6.17 -3.69 11.18
N TYR A 417 -6.86 -4.13 10.12
CA TYR A 417 -7.63 -5.37 10.12
C TYR A 417 -6.69 -6.57 10.14
N GLY A 418 -6.82 -7.39 11.19
CA GLY A 418 -5.91 -8.51 11.41
C GLY A 418 -4.57 -8.06 11.97
N GLN A 419 -3.74 -7.39 11.17
CA GLN A 419 -2.46 -6.80 11.60
C GLN A 419 -2.04 -5.64 10.69
N ARG A 420 -1.04 -4.85 11.17
CA ARG A 420 -0.47 -3.77 10.36
C ARG A 420 0.34 -4.34 9.17
N SER A 421 0.32 -3.58 8.09
CA SER A 421 1.10 -3.87 6.88
C SER A 421 2.27 -2.90 6.73
N THR A 422 3.34 -3.34 6.08
CA THR A 422 4.45 -2.51 5.61
C THR A 422 4.29 -2.11 4.14
N GLY A 423 3.21 -2.55 3.48
CA GLY A 423 2.89 -2.13 2.12
C GLY A 423 2.71 -0.61 2.05
N SER A 424 3.34 0.01 1.06
CA SER A 424 3.40 1.46 0.93
C SER A 424 3.40 1.91 -0.52
N SER A 425 3.00 3.16 -0.73
CA SER A 425 3.26 3.90 -1.95
C SER A 425 4.13 5.13 -1.65
N HIS A 426 4.91 5.57 -2.65
CA HIS A 426 5.71 6.79 -2.57
C HIS A 426 5.42 7.66 -3.81
N LEU A 427 4.52 8.62 -3.65
CA LEU A 427 3.84 9.28 -4.75
C LEU A 427 3.96 10.81 -4.70
N PRO A 428 4.17 11.47 -5.85
CA PRO A 428 3.97 12.91 -6.02
C PRO A 428 2.48 13.24 -6.18
N GLY A 429 2.13 14.52 -6.02
CA GLY A 429 0.89 15.06 -6.56
C GLY A 429 0.97 15.24 -8.06
N ALA A 430 -0.18 15.33 -8.73
CA ALA A 430 -0.28 15.49 -10.18
C ALA A 430 -1.10 16.70 -10.58
N LEU A 431 -0.58 17.53 -11.49
CA LEU A 431 -1.30 18.60 -12.17
C LEU A 431 -1.78 18.09 -13.52
N VAL A 432 -3.08 18.17 -13.76
CA VAL A 432 -3.71 17.69 -14.99
C VAL A 432 -4.53 18.76 -15.68
N LYS A 433 -4.52 18.80 -17.02
CA LYS A 433 -5.30 19.74 -17.85
C LYS A 433 -6.80 19.54 -17.70
N GLY A 434 -7.22 18.32 -17.40
CA GLY A 434 -8.62 17.98 -17.30
C GLY A 434 -8.88 16.73 -16.49
N LEU A 435 -9.85 16.85 -15.58
CA LEU A 435 -10.52 15.73 -14.91
C LEU A 435 -12.02 15.89 -15.20
N THR A 436 -12.65 14.80 -15.67
CA THR A 436 -14.06 14.84 -16.08
C THR A 436 -14.97 14.54 -14.90
N LEU A 437 -15.72 15.56 -14.47
CA LEU A 437 -16.78 15.44 -13.47
C LEU A 437 -18.11 15.15 -14.16
N THR A 438 -18.87 14.16 -13.68
CA THR A 438 -20.08 13.65 -14.33
C THR A 438 -21.36 13.96 -13.56
N LEU A 439 -21.31 14.10 -12.25
CA LEU A 439 -22.42 14.41 -11.34
C LEU A 439 -21.91 15.27 -10.20
#